data_961371da42bc6cff7fa7856754047b9d
#
_entry.id   961371da42bc6cff7fa7856754047b9d
#
_cell.length_a   1.000
_cell.length_b   1.000
_cell.length_c   1.000
_cell.angle_alpha   90.00
_cell.angle_beta   90.00
_cell.angle_gamma   90.00
#
_symmetry.space_group_name_H-M   'P 1'
#
loop_
_entity.id
_entity.type
_entity.pdbx_description
1 polymer ?
#
loop_
_entity_poly.entity_id
_entity_poly.type
_entity_poly.pdbx_seq_one_letter_code
_entity_poly.pdbx_strand_id
1 'polypeptide(L)'
;VPEGSRTARGSHIVNLLQLQEGEKVTLMLQQKAGVDEDNTYATMVTKQGLIKRTPLSQFRNIRKMGLIAIALNEGDSLVWSHLTKGDDEIIVATHDGAAIRFTEDGARSMGRTGHGVRVIKLREGDYVVGAGVCRPGANVLTISEEGKGRRSRIDDYRITKRGGLGIRNYSNGNVAGIKIVDDTDDLILISQNGILIRIHAADINVQSRYGSGVRVMRLVEDDKVAVVARVDRDNDAETAKIEDTGETDPTPEELAAIEAEELAQEAAEDAAPENDTEE
;
A
#
# COMPACT_ATOMS: atom_id res chain seq x y z
N VAL A 1 -17.87 17.52 4.35
CA VAL A 1 -16.75 18.48 4.50
C VAL A 1 -17.14 19.69 3.69
N PRO A 2 -17.12 20.94 4.25
CA PRO A 2 -17.41 22.15 3.48
C PRO A 2 -16.38 22.35 2.38
N GLU A 3 -16.83 22.84 1.22
CA GLU A 3 -15.91 23.29 0.16
C GLU A 3 -15.19 24.56 0.61
N GLY A 4 -13.89 24.62 0.36
CA GLY A 4 -13.05 25.76 0.67
C GLY A 4 -12.25 26.22 -0.55
N SER A 5 -11.95 27.52 -0.64
CA SER A 5 -11.03 28.03 -1.66
C SER A 5 -9.58 27.61 -1.34
N ARG A 6 -8.67 27.71 -2.33
CA ARG A 6 -7.22 27.43 -2.16
C ARG A 6 -6.56 28.24 -1.05
N THR A 7 -7.08 29.42 -0.76
CA THR A 7 -6.56 30.35 0.25
C THR A 7 -7.33 30.34 1.56
N ALA A 8 -8.42 29.53 1.65
CA ALA A 8 -9.21 29.44 2.86
C ALA A 8 -8.41 28.74 3.98
N ARG A 9 -8.52 29.29 5.19
CA ARG A 9 -8.10 28.52 6.38
C ARG A 9 -9.03 27.32 6.52
N GLY A 10 -8.49 26.11 6.40
CA GLY A 10 -9.23 24.87 6.60
C GLY A 10 -9.91 24.84 7.99
N SER A 11 -10.94 24.03 8.13
CA SER A 11 -11.54 23.76 9.45
C SER A 11 -10.76 22.64 10.14
N HIS A 12 -10.48 22.80 11.42
CA HIS A 12 -9.89 21.73 12.23
C HIS A 12 -10.77 20.49 12.21
N ILE A 13 -10.17 19.33 12.00
CA ILE A 13 -10.89 18.04 11.93
C ILE A 13 -11.68 17.75 13.21
N VAL A 14 -11.22 18.25 14.37
CA VAL A 14 -11.93 18.14 15.64
C VAL A 14 -13.30 18.85 15.65
N ASN A 15 -13.53 19.80 14.73
CA ASN A 15 -14.85 20.43 14.56
C ASN A 15 -15.84 19.52 13.83
N LEU A 16 -15.34 18.50 13.12
CA LEU A 16 -16.15 17.52 12.39
C LEU A 16 -16.25 16.18 13.13
N LEU A 17 -15.22 15.80 13.87
CA LEU A 17 -15.10 14.54 14.58
C LEU A 17 -14.74 14.80 16.04
N GLN A 18 -15.42 14.10 16.96
CA GLN A 18 -15.09 14.12 18.39
C GLN A 18 -13.90 13.19 18.64
N LEU A 19 -12.69 13.68 18.35
CA LEU A 19 -11.46 12.93 18.64
C LEU A 19 -11.12 13.00 20.13
N GLN A 20 -10.68 11.88 20.68
CA GLN A 20 -10.13 11.80 22.05
C GLN A 20 -8.68 12.27 22.05
N GLU A 21 -8.13 12.51 23.23
CA GLU A 21 -6.71 12.88 23.37
C GLU A 21 -5.81 11.75 22.83
N GLY A 22 -4.89 12.09 21.94
CA GLY A 22 -4.00 11.14 21.26
C GLY A 22 -4.58 10.47 20.01
N GLU A 23 -5.88 10.60 19.72
CA GLU A 23 -6.46 10.08 18.48
C GLU A 23 -6.00 10.88 17.26
N LYS A 24 -5.69 10.16 16.17
CA LYS A 24 -5.27 10.73 14.88
C LYS A 24 -6.11 10.16 13.76
N VAL A 25 -6.47 10.99 12.80
CA VAL A 25 -7.06 10.52 11.54
C VAL A 25 -5.94 9.89 10.70
N THR A 26 -6.02 8.59 10.44
CA THR A 26 -5.03 7.83 9.67
C THR A 26 -5.44 7.68 8.21
N LEU A 27 -6.73 7.50 7.93
CA LEU A 27 -7.26 7.25 6.60
C LEU A 27 -8.64 7.89 6.44
N MET A 28 -8.97 8.23 5.19
CA MET A 28 -10.29 8.73 4.80
C MET A 28 -10.77 7.92 3.59
N LEU A 29 -11.99 7.38 3.68
CA LEU A 29 -12.65 6.67 2.57
C LEU A 29 -13.85 7.47 2.10
N GLN A 30 -13.97 7.64 0.79
CA GLN A 30 -15.16 8.22 0.18
C GLN A 30 -16.12 7.10 -0.23
N GLN A 31 -17.33 7.13 0.30
CA GLN A 31 -18.42 6.29 -0.18
C GLN A 31 -19.26 7.07 -1.19
N LYS A 32 -19.42 6.52 -2.38
CA LYS A 32 -20.33 7.08 -3.39
C LYS A 32 -21.78 6.74 -3.04
N ALA A 33 -22.73 7.62 -3.38
CA ALA A 33 -24.14 7.31 -3.24
C ALA A 33 -24.55 6.11 -4.12
N GLY A 34 -25.44 5.26 -3.62
CA GLY A 34 -25.96 4.09 -4.36
C GLY A 34 -25.06 2.87 -4.37
N VAL A 35 -24.04 2.82 -3.52
CA VAL A 35 -23.18 1.62 -3.35
C VAL A 35 -24.00 0.50 -2.72
N ASP A 36 -23.89 -0.72 -3.27
CA ASP A 36 -24.43 -1.94 -2.66
C ASP A 36 -23.62 -2.29 -1.40
N GLU A 37 -24.15 -1.88 -0.24
CA GLU A 37 -23.44 -2.02 1.03
C GLU A 37 -23.32 -3.47 1.52
N ASP A 38 -24.16 -4.37 1.04
CA ASP A 38 -24.13 -5.77 1.44
C ASP A 38 -23.08 -6.58 0.66
N ASN A 39 -22.77 -6.14 -0.58
CA ASN A 39 -21.72 -6.72 -1.44
C ASN A 39 -20.47 -5.83 -1.56
N THR A 40 -20.36 -4.81 -0.72
CA THR A 40 -19.17 -3.95 -0.62
C THR A 40 -18.55 -4.11 0.76
N TYR A 41 -17.24 -4.19 0.81
CA TYR A 41 -16.50 -4.40 2.05
C TYR A 41 -15.58 -3.22 2.34
N ALA A 42 -15.51 -2.82 3.60
CA ALA A 42 -14.42 -2.02 4.11
C ALA A 42 -13.25 -2.98 4.40
N THR A 43 -12.29 -3.01 3.49
CA THR A 43 -11.10 -3.86 3.61
C THR A 43 -9.96 -3.03 4.17
N MET A 44 -9.31 -3.55 5.20
CA MET A 44 -8.32 -2.87 6.02
C MET A 44 -7.07 -3.74 6.16
N VAL A 45 -5.89 -3.11 6.10
CA VAL A 45 -4.59 -3.78 6.31
C VAL A 45 -3.82 -3.04 7.39
N THR A 46 -3.26 -3.80 8.34
CA THR A 46 -2.49 -3.26 9.46
C THR A 46 -0.99 -3.33 9.23
N LYS A 47 -0.24 -2.55 9.99
CA LYS A 47 1.23 -2.51 9.96
C LYS A 47 1.86 -3.85 10.29
N GLN A 48 1.25 -4.63 11.20
CA GLN A 48 1.71 -5.97 11.58
C GLN A 48 1.26 -7.08 10.62
N GLY A 49 0.75 -6.75 9.43
CA GLY A 49 0.45 -7.72 8.38
C GLY A 49 -0.84 -8.49 8.58
N LEU A 50 -1.86 -7.88 9.17
CA LEU A 50 -3.20 -8.41 9.22
C LEU A 50 -4.09 -7.77 8.15
N ILE A 51 -5.00 -8.55 7.58
CA ILE A 51 -6.07 -8.05 6.71
C ILE A 51 -7.43 -8.39 7.29
N LYS A 52 -8.36 -7.46 7.15
CA LYS A 52 -9.74 -7.60 7.58
C LYS A 52 -10.70 -7.08 6.55
N ARG A 53 -11.77 -7.83 6.28
CA ARG A 53 -12.92 -7.39 5.48
C ARG A 53 -14.17 -7.33 6.34
N THR A 54 -14.90 -6.23 6.29
CA THR A 54 -16.18 -6.07 7.00
C THR A 54 -17.21 -5.54 6.02
N PRO A 55 -18.39 -6.17 5.88
CA PRO A 55 -19.47 -5.64 5.03
C PRO A 55 -19.78 -4.20 5.38
N LEU A 56 -19.92 -3.34 4.36
CA LEU A 56 -20.17 -1.92 4.56
C LEU A 56 -21.47 -1.66 5.29
N SER A 57 -22.47 -2.54 5.13
CA SER A 57 -23.75 -2.51 5.84
C SER A 57 -23.63 -2.51 7.38
N GLN A 58 -22.52 -3.06 7.93
CA GLN A 58 -22.27 -3.00 9.37
C GLN A 58 -21.90 -1.60 9.88
N PHE A 59 -21.67 -0.65 8.98
CA PHE A 59 -21.34 0.74 9.32
C PHE A 59 -22.51 1.71 9.11
N ARG A 60 -23.72 1.25 8.78
CA ARG A 60 -24.90 2.10 8.53
C ARG A 60 -25.27 3.00 9.72
N ASN A 61 -25.18 2.48 10.92
CA ASN A 61 -25.62 3.18 12.14
C ASN A 61 -24.40 3.78 12.88
N ILE A 62 -23.85 4.85 12.35
CA ILE A 62 -22.73 5.55 12.97
C ILE A 62 -23.26 6.45 14.11
N ARG A 63 -22.68 6.27 15.30
CA ARG A 63 -22.95 7.14 16.47
C ARG A 63 -22.00 8.35 16.44
N LYS A 64 -22.33 9.41 17.17
CA LYS A 64 -21.48 10.61 17.28
C LYS A 64 -20.04 10.29 17.77
N MET A 65 -19.89 9.28 18.62
CA MET A 65 -18.60 8.81 19.12
C MET A 65 -17.88 7.84 18.17
N GLY A 66 -18.40 7.65 16.94
CA GLY A 66 -17.86 6.69 15.99
C GLY A 66 -18.20 5.23 16.30
N LEU A 67 -17.57 4.33 15.54
CA LEU A 67 -17.70 2.88 15.66
C LEU A 67 -16.32 2.25 15.60
N ILE A 68 -16.08 1.23 16.41
CA ILE A 68 -14.89 0.39 16.25
C ILE A 68 -14.98 -0.32 14.90
N ALA A 69 -14.02 -0.10 14.04
CA ALA A 69 -13.93 -0.71 12.70
C ALA A 69 -13.02 -1.95 12.70
N ILE A 70 -12.02 -1.99 13.54
CA ILE A 70 -11.05 -3.08 13.69
C ILE A 70 -10.54 -3.09 15.12
N ALA A 71 -10.31 -4.27 15.70
CA ALA A 71 -9.53 -4.39 16.91
C ALA A 71 -8.05 -4.51 16.51
N LEU A 72 -7.22 -3.58 16.95
CA LEU A 72 -5.77 -3.60 16.71
C LEU A 72 -5.08 -4.37 17.86
N ASN A 73 -4.01 -5.10 17.52
CA ASN A 73 -3.11 -5.65 18.50
C ASN A 73 -2.27 -4.53 19.14
N GLU A 74 -1.63 -4.82 20.25
CA GLU A 74 -0.71 -3.86 20.89
C GLU A 74 0.42 -3.46 19.94
N GLY A 75 0.66 -2.16 19.82
CA GLY A 75 1.66 -1.60 18.91
C GLY A 75 1.33 -1.68 17.41
N ASP A 76 0.16 -2.20 17.01
CA ASP A 76 -0.27 -2.23 15.63
C ASP A 76 -0.98 -0.93 15.23
N SER A 77 -1.04 -0.68 13.92
CA SER A 77 -1.71 0.48 13.35
C SER A 77 -2.30 0.17 11.99
N LEU A 78 -3.38 0.87 11.62
CA LEU A 78 -3.98 0.77 10.29
C LEU A 78 -3.10 1.53 9.28
N VAL A 79 -2.66 0.86 8.20
CA VAL A 79 -1.84 1.48 7.15
C VAL A 79 -2.58 1.64 5.82
N TRP A 80 -3.61 0.83 5.59
CA TRP A 80 -4.38 0.91 4.36
C TRP A 80 -5.84 0.50 4.59
N SER A 81 -6.75 1.18 3.89
CA SER A 81 -8.15 0.77 3.80
C SER A 81 -8.73 1.19 2.45
N HIS A 82 -9.61 0.35 1.92
CA HIS A 82 -10.33 0.59 0.67
C HIS A 82 -11.69 -0.09 0.67
N LEU A 83 -12.60 0.39 -0.18
CA LEU A 83 -13.87 -0.29 -0.44
C LEU A 83 -13.64 -1.31 -1.55
N THR A 84 -13.92 -2.59 -1.27
CA THR A 84 -13.70 -3.72 -2.19
C THR A 84 -15.00 -4.47 -2.45
N LYS A 85 -15.04 -5.29 -3.50
CA LYS A 85 -16.25 -5.98 -3.97
C LYS A 85 -16.37 -7.44 -3.54
N GLY A 86 -15.33 -7.98 -2.87
CA GLY A 86 -15.34 -9.35 -2.38
C GLY A 86 -14.53 -10.33 -3.23
N ASP A 87 -14.23 -9.98 -4.47
CA ASP A 87 -13.47 -10.74 -5.45
C ASP A 87 -12.27 -9.96 -6.02
N ASP A 88 -11.99 -8.80 -5.47
CA ASP A 88 -10.86 -7.98 -5.89
C ASP A 88 -9.52 -8.65 -5.59
N GLU A 89 -8.54 -8.42 -6.45
CA GLU A 89 -7.16 -8.78 -6.19
C GLU A 89 -6.47 -7.65 -5.42
N ILE A 90 -5.75 -8.04 -4.38
CA ILE A 90 -5.04 -7.09 -3.51
C ILE A 90 -3.55 -7.42 -3.51
N ILE A 91 -2.73 -6.39 -3.61
CA ILE A 91 -1.30 -6.47 -3.36
C ILE A 91 -0.96 -5.75 -2.05
N VAL A 92 -0.10 -6.35 -1.24
CA VAL A 92 0.42 -5.79 0.01
C VAL A 92 1.93 -5.81 -0.06
N ALA A 93 2.59 -4.73 0.35
CA ALA A 93 4.06 -4.67 0.37
C ALA A 93 4.60 -4.26 1.73
N THR A 94 5.82 -4.73 2.01
CA THR A 94 6.52 -4.50 3.27
C THR A 94 7.68 -3.51 3.10
N HIS A 95 8.14 -2.98 4.21
CA HIS A 95 9.26 -2.06 4.31
C HIS A 95 10.57 -2.68 3.78
N ASP A 96 10.82 -3.95 4.08
CA ASP A 96 12.02 -4.66 3.62
C ASP A 96 11.91 -5.16 2.18
N GLY A 97 10.86 -4.77 1.45
CA GLY A 97 10.73 -4.95 0.03
C GLY A 97 10.11 -6.26 -0.43
N ALA A 98 9.40 -6.99 0.43
CA ALA A 98 8.55 -8.09 0.00
C ALA A 98 7.18 -7.59 -0.47
N ALA A 99 6.50 -8.33 -1.34
CA ALA A 99 5.11 -8.10 -1.70
C ALA A 99 4.36 -9.43 -1.91
N ILE A 100 3.07 -9.42 -1.60
CA ILE A 100 2.17 -10.54 -1.84
C ILE A 100 0.93 -10.07 -2.58
N ARG A 101 0.57 -10.75 -3.68
CA ARG A 101 -0.67 -10.54 -4.44
C ARG A 101 -1.58 -11.75 -4.25
N PHE A 102 -2.82 -11.52 -3.90
CA PHE A 102 -3.80 -12.56 -3.61
C PHE A 102 -5.21 -12.07 -3.92
N THR A 103 -6.18 -13.00 -4.03
CA THR A 103 -7.60 -12.67 -4.15
C THR A 103 -8.20 -12.47 -2.75
N GLU A 104 -8.98 -11.40 -2.57
CA GLU A 104 -9.49 -11.01 -1.26
C GLU A 104 -10.49 -12.01 -0.65
N ASP A 105 -11.08 -12.90 -1.44
CA ASP A 105 -11.95 -13.97 -0.98
C ASP A 105 -11.24 -14.92 0.00
N GLY A 106 -9.92 -15.09 -0.15
CA GLY A 106 -9.07 -15.79 0.81
C GLY A 106 -9.05 -15.17 2.22
N ALA A 107 -9.44 -13.90 2.37
CA ALA A 107 -9.62 -13.26 3.67
C ALA A 107 -11.11 -13.29 4.05
N ARG A 108 -11.51 -14.17 4.96
CA ARG A 108 -12.91 -14.28 5.38
C ARG A 108 -13.49 -12.94 5.84
N SER A 109 -14.75 -12.66 5.47
CA SER A 109 -15.49 -11.54 6.01
C SER A 109 -15.75 -11.72 7.52
N MET A 110 -15.64 -10.65 8.29
CA MET A 110 -15.85 -10.70 9.75
C MET A 110 -16.45 -9.40 10.29
N GLY A 111 -16.98 -9.47 11.51
CA GLY A 111 -17.57 -8.34 12.19
C GLY A 111 -16.57 -7.24 12.55
N ARG A 112 -17.07 -6.04 12.89
CA ARG A 112 -16.26 -4.84 13.15
C ARG A 112 -15.19 -4.99 14.22
N THR A 113 -15.43 -5.78 15.25
CA THR A 113 -14.54 -5.97 16.40
C THR A 113 -13.49 -7.06 16.22
N GLY A 114 -13.42 -7.71 15.05
CA GLY A 114 -12.36 -8.70 14.76
C GLY A 114 -11.01 -8.04 14.51
N HIS A 115 -9.92 -8.77 14.77
CA HIS A 115 -8.53 -8.33 14.52
C HIS A 115 -8.11 -8.46 13.06
N GLY A 116 -8.67 -9.41 12.34
CA GLY A 116 -8.27 -9.78 10.98
C GLY A 116 -7.58 -11.14 10.95
N VAL A 117 -6.99 -11.42 9.78
CA VAL A 117 -6.20 -12.63 9.52
C VAL A 117 -4.87 -12.25 8.90
N ARG A 118 -3.85 -13.06 9.07
CA ARG A 118 -2.51 -12.81 8.50
C ARG A 118 -2.61 -12.65 6.98
N VAL A 119 -2.08 -11.55 6.44
CA VAL A 119 -2.00 -11.30 5.00
C VAL A 119 -0.62 -11.67 4.45
N ILE A 120 0.43 -11.38 5.20
CA ILE A 120 1.82 -11.67 4.85
C ILE A 120 2.57 -12.11 6.11
N LYS A 121 3.53 -13.02 5.96
CA LYS A 121 4.45 -13.41 7.03
C LYS A 121 5.61 -12.42 7.04
N LEU A 122 5.65 -11.57 8.04
CA LEU A 122 6.70 -10.56 8.20
C LEU A 122 7.97 -11.21 8.78
N ARG A 123 9.12 -10.74 8.31
CA ARG A 123 10.41 -11.01 8.95
C ARG A 123 10.57 -10.19 10.22
N GLU A 124 11.56 -10.50 11.03
CA GLU A 124 11.85 -9.73 12.24
C GLU A 124 12.18 -8.27 11.88
N GLY A 125 11.52 -7.34 12.52
CA GLY A 125 11.67 -5.90 12.27
C GLY A 125 10.93 -5.36 11.06
N ASP A 126 10.42 -6.22 10.15
CA ASP A 126 9.69 -5.79 8.95
C ASP A 126 8.24 -5.40 9.28
N TYR A 127 7.63 -4.61 8.42
CA TYR A 127 6.25 -4.17 8.58
C TYR A 127 5.62 -3.80 7.24
N VAL A 128 4.28 -3.81 7.17
CA VAL A 128 3.55 -3.39 5.98
C VAL A 128 3.61 -1.88 5.81
N VAL A 129 4.00 -1.42 4.61
CA VAL A 129 4.04 0.00 4.24
C VAL A 129 2.86 0.45 3.38
N GLY A 130 2.13 -0.49 2.80
CA GLY A 130 0.96 -0.17 2.01
C GLY A 130 0.34 -1.36 1.32
N ALA A 131 -0.83 -1.12 0.73
CA ALA A 131 -1.54 -2.08 -0.09
C ALA A 131 -2.26 -1.36 -1.23
N GLY A 132 -2.79 -2.12 -2.19
CA GLY A 132 -3.59 -1.59 -3.28
C GLY A 132 -4.49 -2.63 -3.89
N VAL A 133 -5.64 -2.20 -4.44
CA VAL A 133 -6.51 -3.03 -5.27
C VAL A 133 -5.90 -3.08 -6.66
N CYS A 134 -5.60 -4.28 -7.14
CA CYS A 134 -5.04 -4.50 -8.46
C CYS A 134 -6.08 -4.20 -9.54
N ARG A 135 -5.63 -3.57 -10.62
CA ARG A 135 -6.45 -3.30 -11.80
C ARG A 135 -5.74 -3.86 -13.04
N PRO A 136 -6.46 -4.50 -13.97
CA PRO A 136 -5.85 -4.98 -15.23
C PRO A 136 -5.12 -3.86 -15.96
N GLY A 137 -3.89 -4.11 -16.38
CA GLY A 137 -3.05 -3.15 -17.12
C GLY A 137 -2.39 -2.06 -16.28
N ALA A 138 -2.73 -1.92 -14.99
CA ALA A 138 -2.08 -0.98 -14.10
C ALA A 138 -0.68 -1.45 -13.67
N ASN A 139 0.08 -0.54 -13.11
CA ASN A 139 1.42 -0.80 -12.61
C ASN A 139 1.48 -0.68 -11.08
N VAL A 140 2.35 -1.45 -10.48
CA VAL A 140 2.76 -1.29 -9.08
C VAL A 140 3.88 -0.26 -9.04
N LEU A 141 3.58 0.92 -8.54
CA LEU A 141 4.59 1.90 -8.18
C LEU A 141 5.19 1.51 -6.84
N THR A 142 6.51 1.46 -6.76
CA THR A 142 7.26 1.29 -5.51
C THR A 142 8.22 2.46 -5.35
N ILE A 143 8.19 3.13 -4.21
CA ILE A 143 9.08 4.25 -3.86
C ILE A 143 9.88 3.85 -2.62
N SER A 144 11.20 4.02 -2.68
CA SER A 144 12.09 3.80 -1.54
C SER A 144 12.20 5.03 -0.65
N GLU A 145 12.65 4.84 0.59
CA GLU A 145 12.92 5.92 1.53
C GLU A 145 13.97 6.90 0.98
N GLU A 146 14.92 6.42 0.16
CA GLU A 146 16.00 7.22 -0.45
C GLU A 146 15.54 8.00 -1.70
N GLY A 147 14.24 7.97 -2.03
CA GLY A 147 13.68 8.73 -3.15
C GLY A 147 13.91 8.10 -4.52
N LYS A 148 14.26 6.83 -4.59
CA LYS A 148 14.22 6.05 -5.83
C LYS A 148 12.84 5.45 -6.03
N GLY A 149 12.40 5.28 -7.28
CA GLY A 149 11.11 4.71 -7.61
C GLY A 149 11.09 4.01 -8.94
N ARG A 150 10.19 3.06 -9.09
CA ARG A 150 9.89 2.40 -10.35
C ARG A 150 8.44 2.00 -10.43
N ARG A 151 8.00 1.75 -11.64
CA ARG A 151 6.74 1.06 -11.90
C ARG A 151 7.04 -0.35 -12.41
N SER A 152 6.33 -1.35 -11.92
CA SER A 152 6.41 -2.72 -12.44
C SER A 152 5.01 -3.18 -12.83
N ARG A 153 4.89 -3.98 -13.89
CA ARG A 153 3.59 -4.49 -14.31
C ARG A 153 2.96 -5.31 -13.20
N ILE A 154 1.66 -5.17 -13.01
CA ILE A 154 0.96 -5.96 -11.99
C ILE A 154 1.09 -7.47 -12.25
N ASP A 155 1.23 -7.87 -13.52
CA ASP A 155 1.36 -9.28 -13.92
C ASP A 155 2.73 -9.89 -13.57
N ASP A 156 3.74 -9.07 -13.25
CA ASP A 156 5.02 -9.55 -12.72
C ASP A 156 4.89 -10.10 -11.28
N TYR A 157 3.74 -9.84 -10.63
CA TYR A 157 3.42 -10.34 -9.30
C TYR A 157 2.41 -11.49 -9.41
N ARG A 158 2.88 -12.71 -9.24
CA ARG A 158 2.00 -13.89 -9.28
C ARG A 158 0.96 -13.84 -8.16
N ILE A 159 -0.23 -14.34 -8.44
CA ILE A 159 -1.28 -14.52 -7.44
C ILE A 159 -0.93 -15.74 -6.58
N THR A 160 -0.90 -15.55 -5.27
CA THR A 160 -0.58 -16.60 -4.30
C THR A 160 -1.65 -16.68 -3.21
N LYS A 161 -1.58 -17.67 -2.34
CA LYS A 161 -2.38 -17.68 -1.11
C LYS A 161 -1.84 -16.62 -0.15
N ARG A 162 -2.74 -15.90 0.57
CA ARG A 162 -2.33 -14.99 1.62
C ARG A 162 -1.59 -15.70 2.76
N GLY A 163 -0.82 -14.94 3.54
CA GLY A 163 -0.14 -15.44 4.76
C GLY A 163 1.25 -16.01 4.51
N GLY A 164 1.69 -16.13 3.24
CA GLY A 164 3.06 -16.48 2.87
C GLY A 164 4.04 -15.33 3.05
N LEU A 165 5.32 -15.55 2.75
CA LEU A 165 6.38 -14.52 2.80
C LEU A 165 6.29 -13.48 1.69
N GLY A 166 5.51 -13.77 0.66
CA GLY A 166 5.48 -12.95 -0.53
C GLY A 166 6.69 -13.21 -1.43
N ILE A 167 6.85 -12.34 -2.43
CA ILE A 167 7.95 -12.37 -3.40
C ILE A 167 8.72 -11.06 -3.30
N ARG A 168 9.95 -11.05 -3.82
CA ARG A 168 10.75 -9.82 -3.88
C ARG A 168 10.03 -8.76 -4.70
N ASN A 169 9.82 -7.60 -4.09
CA ASN A 169 9.33 -6.40 -4.77
C ASN A 169 10.46 -5.38 -4.93
N TYR A 170 11.26 -5.13 -3.91
CA TYR A 170 12.34 -4.15 -3.95
C TYR A 170 13.53 -4.61 -3.10
N SER A 171 14.76 -4.38 -3.56
CA SER A 171 15.98 -4.86 -2.88
C SER A 171 17.05 -3.77 -2.67
N ASN A 172 16.83 -2.57 -3.22
CA ASN A 172 17.83 -1.50 -3.22
C ASN A 172 17.51 -0.43 -2.17
N GLY A 173 17.22 -0.85 -0.95
CA GLY A 173 16.85 0.02 0.17
C GLY A 173 15.46 -0.29 0.71
N ASN A 174 15.02 0.48 1.67
CA ASN A 174 13.74 0.32 2.34
C ASN A 174 12.60 0.98 1.55
N VAL A 175 11.44 0.34 1.52
CA VAL A 175 10.27 0.85 0.81
C VAL A 175 9.51 1.85 1.67
N ALA A 176 9.34 3.08 1.18
CA ALA A 176 8.50 4.09 1.80
C ALA A 176 7.01 3.87 1.51
N GLY A 177 6.68 3.31 0.35
CA GLY A 177 5.29 3.02 0.00
C GLY A 177 5.09 2.47 -1.39
N ILE A 178 3.89 1.90 -1.60
CA ILE A 178 3.43 1.43 -2.91
C ILE A 178 2.10 2.09 -3.29
N LYS A 179 1.84 2.21 -4.59
CA LYS A 179 0.54 2.59 -5.17
C LYS A 179 0.27 1.80 -6.44
N ILE A 180 -1.00 1.54 -6.72
CA ILE A 180 -1.43 1.04 -8.03
C ILE A 180 -1.73 2.26 -8.88
N VAL A 181 -1.03 2.39 -10.01
CA VAL A 181 -1.03 3.59 -10.85
C VAL A 181 -1.20 3.25 -12.33
N ASP A 182 -1.77 4.20 -13.06
CA ASP A 182 -1.83 4.24 -14.51
C ASP A 182 -1.01 5.43 -15.03
N ASP A 183 -0.76 5.50 -16.33
CA ASP A 183 -0.04 6.62 -16.98
C ASP A 183 -0.76 7.96 -16.84
N THR A 184 -2.05 7.92 -16.52
CA THR A 184 -2.91 9.11 -16.33
C THR A 184 -2.93 9.61 -14.89
N ASP A 185 -2.22 8.98 -13.99
CA ASP A 185 -2.15 9.38 -12.59
C ASP A 185 -0.99 10.35 -12.34
N ASP A 186 -1.14 11.19 -11.32
CA ASP A 186 -0.07 11.97 -10.72
C ASP A 186 0.26 11.44 -9.33
N LEU A 187 1.48 11.72 -8.92
CA LEU A 187 2.02 11.32 -7.63
C LEU A 187 2.43 12.55 -6.83
N ILE A 188 2.12 12.51 -5.54
CA ILE A 188 2.65 13.46 -4.57
C ILE A 188 3.56 12.69 -3.63
N LEU A 189 4.81 13.11 -3.54
CA LEU A 189 5.77 12.61 -2.57
C LEU A 189 6.09 13.71 -1.56
N ILE A 190 6.16 13.33 -0.30
CA ILE A 190 6.50 14.24 0.80
C ILE A 190 7.63 13.62 1.59
N SER A 191 8.71 14.36 1.81
CA SER A 191 9.81 13.93 2.66
C SER A 191 9.53 14.20 4.15
N GLN A 192 10.32 13.60 5.03
CA GLN A 192 10.23 13.85 6.49
C GLN A 192 10.46 15.31 6.84
N ASN A 193 11.34 16.00 6.09
CA ASN A 193 11.61 17.43 6.27
C ASN A 193 10.54 18.34 5.62
N GLY A 194 9.45 17.75 5.08
CA GLY A 194 8.31 18.50 4.55
C GLY A 194 8.48 19.00 3.12
N ILE A 195 9.48 18.55 2.38
CA ILE A 195 9.61 18.82 0.95
C ILE A 195 8.52 18.05 0.22
N LEU A 196 7.71 18.75 -0.58
CA LEU A 196 6.64 18.19 -1.38
C LEU A 196 6.97 18.34 -2.86
N ILE A 197 6.85 17.24 -3.61
CA ILE A 197 6.92 17.27 -5.08
C ILE A 197 5.69 16.61 -5.68
N ARG A 198 5.34 17.01 -6.89
CA ARG A 198 4.34 16.37 -7.74
C ARG A 198 5.01 15.93 -9.03
N ILE A 199 4.75 14.70 -9.46
CA ILE A 199 5.31 14.10 -10.68
C ILE A 199 4.21 13.34 -11.42
N HIS A 200 4.35 13.19 -12.73
CA HIS A 200 3.47 12.30 -13.49
C HIS A 200 3.92 10.84 -13.31
N ALA A 201 2.98 9.94 -13.12
CA ALA A 201 3.30 8.53 -13.05
C ALA A 201 3.97 8.02 -14.34
N ALA A 202 3.56 8.55 -15.49
CA ALA A 202 4.12 8.23 -16.81
C ALA A 202 5.63 8.55 -16.94
N ASP A 203 6.13 9.52 -16.17
CA ASP A 203 7.54 9.92 -16.22
C ASP A 203 8.47 8.87 -15.54
N ILE A 204 7.91 7.99 -14.71
CA ILE A 204 8.66 6.88 -14.10
C ILE A 204 8.63 5.69 -15.05
N ASN A 205 9.78 5.22 -15.50
CA ASN A 205 9.89 4.08 -16.39
C ASN A 205 9.26 2.81 -15.78
N VAL A 206 8.63 2.00 -16.64
CA VAL A 206 8.19 0.65 -16.27
C VAL A 206 9.40 -0.27 -16.39
N GLN A 207 9.75 -0.92 -15.29
CA GLN A 207 10.87 -1.85 -15.18
C GLN A 207 10.37 -3.18 -14.60
N SER A 208 11.17 -4.22 -14.71
CA SER A 208 10.90 -5.47 -14.01
C SER A 208 10.86 -5.22 -12.48
N ARG A 209 10.28 -6.13 -11.72
CA ARG A 209 10.27 -6.02 -10.25
C ARG A 209 11.66 -6.16 -9.60
N TYR A 210 12.69 -6.45 -10.40
CA TYR A 210 14.09 -6.53 -10.00
C TYR A 210 14.90 -5.28 -10.36
N GLY A 211 14.32 -4.36 -11.15
CA GLY A 211 14.96 -3.11 -11.53
C GLY A 211 15.27 -2.23 -10.32
N SER A 212 16.35 -1.48 -10.40
CA SER A 212 16.79 -0.59 -9.31
C SER A 212 15.96 0.69 -9.18
N GLY A 213 15.17 1.01 -10.20
CA GLY A 213 14.37 2.23 -10.25
C GLY A 213 15.16 3.46 -10.69
N VAL A 214 14.47 4.58 -10.80
CA VAL A 214 15.03 5.89 -11.15
C VAL A 214 14.92 6.84 -9.95
N ARG A 215 15.73 7.88 -9.92
CA ARG A 215 15.62 8.89 -8.86
C ARG A 215 14.41 9.79 -9.11
N VAL A 216 13.38 9.62 -8.31
CA VAL A 216 12.12 10.39 -8.41
C VAL A 216 12.08 11.60 -7.49
N MET A 217 12.87 11.58 -6.41
CA MET A 217 12.99 12.68 -5.47
C MET A 217 14.43 12.85 -5.02
N ARG A 218 14.94 14.09 -5.10
CA ARG A 218 16.23 14.43 -4.48
C ARG A 218 15.99 14.76 -3.01
N LEU A 219 16.69 14.05 -2.16
CA LEU A 219 16.65 14.25 -0.72
C LEU A 219 17.97 14.87 -0.26
N VAL A 220 17.90 15.71 0.75
CA VAL A 220 19.09 16.17 1.47
C VAL A 220 19.59 15.07 2.40
N GLU A 221 20.79 15.22 2.94
CA GLU A 221 21.38 14.28 3.90
C GLU A 221 20.41 14.05 5.07
N ASP A 222 20.26 12.78 5.46
CA ASP A 222 19.36 12.30 6.54
C ASP A 222 17.85 12.49 6.30
N ASP A 223 17.41 12.97 5.13
CA ASP A 223 15.99 13.04 4.79
C ASP A 223 15.51 11.74 4.14
N LYS A 224 14.22 11.45 4.26
CA LYS A 224 13.58 10.25 3.71
C LYS A 224 12.20 10.57 3.16
N VAL A 225 11.77 9.83 2.15
CA VAL A 225 10.37 9.87 1.70
C VAL A 225 9.49 9.33 2.82
N ALA A 226 8.53 10.14 3.27
CA ALA A 226 7.60 9.80 4.34
C ALA A 226 6.20 9.45 3.81
N VAL A 227 5.78 10.09 2.72
CA VAL A 227 4.43 9.91 2.16
C VAL A 227 4.51 9.74 0.64
N VAL A 228 3.76 8.76 0.15
CA VAL A 228 3.50 8.53 -1.28
C VAL A 228 1.99 8.55 -1.49
N ALA A 229 1.49 9.51 -2.25
CA ALA A 229 0.07 9.62 -2.57
C ALA A 229 -0.15 9.60 -4.08
N ARG A 230 -1.25 8.98 -4.51
CA ARG A 230 -1.75 9.05 -5.90
C ARG A 230 -2.87 10.07 -5.94
N VAL A 231 -2.87 10.91 -6.97
CA VAL A 231 -3.91 11.89 -7.25
C VAL A 231 -4.28 11.84 -8.73
N ASP A 232 -5.43 12.35 -9.07
CA ASP A 232 -5.82 12.50 -10.46
C ASP A 232 -4.90 13.51 -11.17
N ARG A 233 -4.61 13.26 -12.44
CA ARG A 233 -3.75 14.14 -13.23
C ARG A 233 -4.36 15.53 -13.36
N ASP A 234 -3.54 16.52 -13.11
CA ASP A 234 -3.84 17.93 -13.35
C ASP A 234 -2.82 18.48 -14.36
N ASN A 235 -3.24 18.70 -15.58
CA ASN A 235 -2.37 19.15 -16.67
C ASN A 235 -1.86 20.57 -16.47
N ASP A 236 -2.51 21.35 -15.61
CA ASP A 236 -2.10 22.73 -15.28
C ASP A 236 -1.18 22.78 -14.03
N ALA A 237 -0.97 21.64 -13.35
CA ALA A 237 -0.09 21.59 -12.21
C ALA A 237 1.38 21.49 -12.62
N GLU A 238 2.22 22.22 -11.91
CA GLU A 238 3.67 22.14 -12.05
C GLU A 238 4.17 20.80 -11.52
N THR A 239 4.97 20.08 -12.31
CA THR A 239 5.53 18.78 -11.93
C THR A 239 7.05 18.83 -11.91
N ALA A 240 7.65 18.09 -11.00
CA ALA A 240 9.09 17.92 -10.93
C ALA A 240 9.58 16.99 -12.04
N LYS A 241 10.76 17.28 -12.59
CA LYS A 241 11.41 16.39 -13.58
C LYS A 241 12.10 15.23 -12.88
N ILE A 242 11.98 14.03 -13.45
CA ILE A 242 12.66 12.82 -13.01
C ILE A 242 14.02 12.75 -13.70
N GLU A 243 15.04 12.35 -12.96
CA GLU A 243 16.38 12.10 -13.49
C GLU A 243 16.54 10.63 -13.85
N ASP A 244 16.94 10.39 -15.09
CA ASP A 244 17.38 9.07 -15.51
C ASP A 244 18.77 8.82 -14.89
N THR A 245 18.85 7.81 -14.01
CA THR A 245 20.10 7.43 -13.35
C THR A 245 20.97 6.49 -14.21
N GLY A 246 20.47 6.10 -15.41
CA GLY A 246 21.17 5.17 -16.30
C GLY A 246 21.25 3.73 -15.76
N GLU A 247 20.57 3.43 -14.68
CA GLU A 247 20.49 2.08 -14.15
C GLU A 247 19.55 1.24 -15.03
N THR A 248 20.03 0.11 -15.51
CA THR A 248 19.27 -0.80 -16.39
C THR A 248 18.62 -1.93 -15.60
N ASP A 249 17.56 -2.49 -16.17
CA ASP A 249 16.99 -3.74 -15.68
C ASP A 249 18.02 -4.88 -15.74
N PRO A 250 17.94 -5.87 -14.83
CA PRO A 250 18.73 -7.08 -14.93
C PRO A 250 18.52 -7.78 -16.28
N THR A 251 19.58 -8.39 -16.78
CA THR A 251 19.52 -9.16 -18.02
C THR A 251 18.56 -10.36 -17.90
N PRO A 252 18.08 -10.92 -19.01
CA PRO A 252 17.21 -12.11 -18.97
C PRO A 252 17.83 -13.30 -18.22
N GLU A 253 19.16 -13.47 -18.29
CA GLU A 253 19.88 -14.54 -17.57
C GLU A 253 19.90 -14.29 -16.06
N GLU A 254 20.16 -13.06 -15.64
CA GLU A 254 20.12 -12.64 -14.24
C GLU A 254 18.70 -12.76 -13.67
N LEU A 255 17.66 -12.37 -14.45
CA LEU A 255 16.27 -12.54 -14.07
C LEU A 255 15.92 -14.01 -13.83
N ALA A 256 16.30 -14.91 -14.73
CA ALA A 256 16.04 -16.33 -14.60
C ALA A 256 16.73 -16.95 -13.37
N ALA A 257 17.95 -16.51 -13.06
CA ALA A 257 18.67 -16.95 -11.87
C ALA A 257 18.00 -16.48 -10.57
N ILE A 258 17.57 -15.23 -10.52
CA ILE A 258 16.87 -14.65 -9.36
C ILE A 258 15.51 -15.34 -9.14
N GLU A 259 14.74 -15.60 -10.21
CA GLU A 259 13.47 -16.29 -10.12
C GLU A 259 13.61 -17.75 -9.66
N ALA A 260 14.66 -18.44 -10.11
CA ALA A 260 14.96 -19.80 -9.65
C ALA A 260 15.32 -19.83 -8.17
N GLU A 261 16.07 -18.86 -7.67
CA GLU A 261 16.41 -18.73 -6.26
C GLU A 261 15.16 -18.45 -5.40
N GLU A 262 14.27 -17.56 -5.85
CA GLU A 262 13.02 -17.29 -5.14
C GLU A 262 12.11 -18.52 -5.05
N LEU A 263 11.98 -19.29 -6.15
CA LEU A 263 11.20 -20.52 -6.16
C LEU A 263 11.78 -21.58 -5.23
N ALA A 264 13.11 -21.69 -5.16
CA ALA A 264 13.77 -22.63 -4.26
C ALA A 264 13.59 -22.23 -2.78
N GLN A 265 13.65 -20.95 -2.46
CA GLN A 265 13.38 -20.45 -1.11
C GLN A 265 11.93 -20.70 -0.68
N GLU A 266 10.95 -20.46 -1.56
CA GLU A 266 9.54 -20.70 -1.28
C GLU A 266 9.25 -22.19 -1.05
N ALA A 267 9.83 -23.06 -1.89
CA ALA A 267 9.68 -24.51 -1.73
C ALA A 267 10.30 -25.02 -0.42
N ALA A 268 11.40 -24.42 0.03
CA ALA A 268 12.03 -24.78 1.30
C ALA A 268 11.20 -24.32 2.51
N GLU A 269 10.48 -23.21 2.40
CA GLU A 269 9.61 -22.70 3.46
C GLU A 269 8.28 -23.44 3.56
N ASP A 270 7.68 -23.81 2.41
CA ASP A 270 6.47 -24.64 2.40
C ASP A 270 6.74 -26.06 2.95
N ALA A 271 8.00 -26.52 2.89
CA ALA A 271 8.43 -27.80 3.45
C ALA A 271 8.78 -27.74 4.96
N ALA A 272 8.91 -26.54 5.53
CA ALA A 272 9.19 -26.40 6.96
C ALA A 272 7.92 -26.69 7.77
N PRO A 273 7.96 -27.57 8.80
CA PRO A 273 6.78 -27.88 9.62
C PRO A 273 6.29 -26.60 10.31
N GLU A 274 4.99 -26.32 10.17
CA GLU A 274 4.32 -25.30 10.98
C GLU A 274 4.43 -25.70 12.46
N ASN A 275 5.31 -25.06 13.19
CA ASN A 275 5.29 -25.11 14.63
C ASN A 275 4.10 -24.25 15.10
N ASP A 276 2.90 -24.83 15.07
CA ASP A 276 1.75 -24.32 15.82
C ASP A 276 2.04 -24.49 17.31
N THR A 277 2.67 -23.53 17.91
CA THR A 277 2.54 -23.31 19.35
C THR A 277 1.21 -22.58 19.55
N GLU A 278 0.12 -23.34 19.69
CA GLU A 278 -1.07 -22.90 20.40
C GLU A 278 -0.68 -22.72 21.89
N GLU A 279 -0.68 -21.48 22.37
CA GLU A 279 -0.97 -21.09 23.74
C GLU A 279 -1.81 -19.80 23.75
#